data_c57879a0f6ecea36c4771b95456d4a94
#
_entry.id   c57879a0f6ecea36c4771b95456d4a94
#
_cell.length_a   1.000
_cell.length_b   1.000
_cell.length_c   1.000
_cell.angle_alpha   90.00
_cell.angle_beta   90.00
_cell.angle_gamma   90.00
#
_symmetry.space_group_name_H-M   'P 1'
#
loop_
_entity.id
_entity.type
_entity.pdbx_description
1 polymer ?
#
loop_
_entity_poly.entity_id
_entity_poly.type
_entity_poly.pdbx_seq_one_letter_code
_entity_poly.pdbx_strand_id
1 'polypeptide(L)'
;MVSFVFTGIRPEEACIQREDKNMVKAIMHGCNGHMGRVITDIIKNTEGIELVAGIDKYTKVPNEYPVFENIGACDVEADVIIDFSNAAAADELLGYCVEKQVPVVLCTTGLSEEQLAKVEESAKKVAVLKSANMSLGINLLLKILQDATKVLSPAGYDIELVEKHHNQKLDAPSGTALALADSINEAADNQYHYAYDRSQVRQKRDGKKSEFSCTRRNDRWRS
;
A
#
# COMPACT_ATOMS: atom_id res chain seq x y z
N MET A 1 -5.49 -1.49 -4.73
CA MET A 1 -6.71 -0.77 -4.39
C MET A 1 -6.36 0.33 -3.39
N VAL A 2 -6.60 1.59 -3.71
CA VAL A 2 -6.55 2.66 -2.71
C VAL A 2 -7.90 2.62 -2.04
N SER A 3 -8.02 1.87 -0.93
CA SER A 3 -9.23 1.87 -0.12
C SER A 3 -9.22 3.11 0.76
N PHE A 4 -9.97 4.12 0.36
CA PHE A 4 -10.28 5.24 1.25
C PHE A 4 -11.42 4.78 2.17
N VAL A 5 -11.08 4.28 3.35
CA VAL A 5 -12.07 4.04 4.38
C VAL A 5 -12.27 5.36 5.15
N PHE A 6 -13.07 6.25 4.57
CA PHE A 6 -13.57 7.41 5.29
C PHE A 6 -14.82 7.01 6.06
N THR A 7 -14.69 6.72 7.34
CA THR A 7 -15.84 6.57 8.21
C THR A 7 -15.86 7.73 9.22
N GLY A 8 -16.88 8.56 9.15
CA GLY A 8 -17.36 9.37 10.28
C GLY A 8 -17.04 10.85 10.30
N ILE A 9 -16.31 11.41 9.36
CA ILE A 9 -16.13 12.88 9.27
C ILE A 9 -16.96 13.38 8.09
N ARG A 10 -17.93 14.26 8.32
CA ARG A 10 -18.66 14.92 7.23
C ARG A 10 -17.67 15.76 6.41
N PRO A 11 -17.78 15.77 5.06
CA PRO A 11 -16.88 16.55 4.21
C PRO A 11 -16.79 18.04 4.54
N GLU A 12 -17.84 18.58 5.13
CA GLU A 12 -17.95 19.99 5.54
C GLU A 12 -17.11 20.34 6.77
N GLU A 13 -16.79 19.34 7.63
CA GLU A 13 -15.97 19.54 8.83
C GLU A 13 -14.46 19.30 8.55
N ALA A 14 -14.12 18.71 7.41
CA ALA A 14 -12.73 18.44 7.03
C ALA A 14 -12.02 19.66 6.43
N CYS A 15 -12.75 20.73 6.09
CA CYS A 15 -12.17 22.00 5.64
C CYS A 15 -11.92 22.89 6.86
N ILE A 16 -11.07 22.45 7.79
CA ILE A 16 -10.50 23.32 8.81
C ILE A 16 -9.59 24.30 8.06
N GLN A 17 -10.02 25.55 7.95
CA GLN A 17 -9.14 26.67 7.60
C GLN A 17 -8.08 26.77 8.69
N ARG A 18 -6.94 26.08 8.49
CA ARG A 18 -5.76 26.27 9.32
C ARG A 18 -5.08 27.52 8.80
N GLU A 19 -5.42 28.66 9.37
CA GLU A 19 -4.73 29.96 9.13
C GLU A 19 -3.33 30.02 9.75
N ASP A 20 -2.95 29.06 10.59
CA ASP A 20 -1.57 28.94 11.10
C ASP A 20 -0.82 27.83 10.37
N LYS A 21 0.36 28.15 9.83
CA LYS A 21 1.33 27.21 9.25
C LYS A 21 1.92 26.33 10.35
N ASN A 22 1.12 25.51 11.00
CA ASN A 22 1.63 24.50 11.91
C ASN A 22 2.32 23.41 11.09
N MET A 23 3.61 23.23 11.34
CA MET A 23 4.40 22.13 10.80
C MET A 23 3.77 20.80 11.19
N VAL A 24 3.45 19.93 10.23
CA VAL A 24 2.94 18.59 10.47
C VAL A 24 4.06 17.73 11.03
N LYS A 25 3.90 17.19 12.22
CA LYS A 25 4.85 16.29 12.88
C LYS A 25 4.56 14.86 12.49
N ALA A 26 5.52 14.19 11.85
CA ALA A 26 5.38 12.82 11.40
C ALA A 26 6.36 11.88 12.10
N ILE A 27 5.90 10.67 12.42
CA ILE A 27 6.76 9.55 12.82
C ILE A 27 6.97 8.66 11.59
N MET A 28 8.23 8.29 11.30
CA MET A 28 8.56 7.36 10.23
C MET A 28 8.75 5.94 10.77
N HIS A 29 7.79 5.05 10.54
CA HIS A 29 7.89 3.65 10.93
C HIS A 29 8.54 2.82 9.80
N GLY A 30 9.64 2.13 10.11
CA GLY A 30 10.55 1.53 9.15
C GLY A 30 11.57 2.54 8.59
N CYS A 31 12.02 3.50 9.41
CA CYS A 31 12.82 4.65 8.99
C CYS A 31 14.18 4.27 8.39
N ASN A 32 14.79 3.16 8.80
CA ASN A 32 16.08 2.71 8.32
C ASN A 32 15.99 1.73 7.12
N GLY A 33 14.76 1.37 6.72
CA GLY A 33 14.48 0.64 5.49
C GLY A 33 14.71 1.50 4.23
N HIS A 34 14.69 0.85 3.06
CA HIS A 34 14.89 1.56 1.78
C HIS A 34 13.89 2.72 1.60
N MET A 35 12.59 2.46 1.73
CA MET A 35 11.56 3.49 1.57
C MET A 35 11.59 4.53 2.70
N GLY A 36 11.87 4.11 3.93
CA GLY A 36 12.00 5.03 5.06
C GLY A 36 13.05 6.12 4.82
N ARG A 37 14.21 5.75 4.30
CA ARG A 37 15.28 6.70 3.94
C ARG A 37 14.85 7.65 2.81
N VAL A 38 14.23 7.12 1.77
CA VAL A 38 13.74 7.94 0.65
C VAL A 38 12.71 8.96 1.13
N ILE A 39 11.78 8.55 1.99
CA ILE A 39 10.75 9.44 2.55
C ILE A 39 11.37 10.46 3.49
N THR A 40 12.35 10.06 4.30
CA THR A 40 13.12 10.99 5.15
C THR A 40 13.76 12.09 4.31
N ASP A 41 14.41 11.74 3.20
CA ASP A 41 15.03 12.71 2.29
C ASP A 41 14.00 13.61 1.61
N ILE A 42 12.83 13.09 1.25
CA ILE A 42 11.74 13.88 0.66
C ILE A 42 11.20 14.88 1.70
N ILE A 43 10.90 14.43 2.91
CA ILE A 43 10.35 15.28 3.98
C ILE A 43 11.32 16.40 4.34
N LYS A 44 12.62 16.10 4.42
CA LYS A 44 13.67 17.10 4.69
C LYS A 44 13.65 18.26 3.69
N ASN A 45 13.21 18.02 2.45
CA ASN A 45 13.12 19.03 1.38
C ASN A 45 11.70 19.52 1.12
N THR A 46 10.75 19.21 2.00
CA THR A 46 9.33 19.58 1.85
C THR A 46 8.91 20.53 2.96
N GLU A 47 8.39 21.71 2.59
CA GLU A 47 7.86 22.65 3.57
C GLU A 47 6.56 22.15 4.20
N GLY A 48 6.35 22.46 5.48
CA GLY A 48 5.09 22.20 6.19
C GLY A 48 5.01 20.82 6.83
N ILE A 49 6.05 19.98 6.76
CA ILE A 49 6.14 18.68 7.43
C ILE A 49 7.55 18.44 7.96
N GLU A 50 7.66 17.81 9.13
CA GLU A 50 8.93 17.38 9.72
C GLU A 50 8.83 15.98 10.30
N LEU A 51 9.95 15.23 10.32
CA LEU A 51 10.06 13.99 11.05
C LEU A 51 10.53 14.29 12.49
N VAL A 52 9.69 13.92 13.45
CA VAL A 52 9.99 14.11 14.88
C VAL A 52 10.53 12.86 15.55
N ALA A 53 10.27 11.67 14.97
CA ALA A 53 10.82 10.38 15.44
C ALA A 53 10.83 9.34 14.32
N GLY A 54 11.65 8.31 14.50
CA GLY A 54 11.68 7.10 13.69
C GLY A 54 11.47 5.86 14.53
N ILE A 55 10.91 4.83 13.92
CA ILE A 55 10.76 3.50 14.53
C ILE A 55 11.47 2.49 13.65
N ASP A 56 12.44 1.78 14.19
CA ASP A 56 13.15 0.71 13.48
C ASP A 56 13.91 -0.20 14.46
N LYS A 57 14.03 -1.47 14.16
CA LYS A 57 14.84 -2.43 14.94
C LYS A 57 16.34 -2.08 14.94
N TYR A 58 16.80 -1.37 13.91
CA TYR A 58 18.19 -0.96 13.75
C TYR A 58 18.41 0.47 14.27
N THR A 59 18.30 0.68 15.57
CA THR A 59 18.39 2.00 16.22
C THR A 59 19.77 2.68 16.15
N LYS A 60 20.82 1.93 15.78
CA LYS A 60 22.21 2.45 15.71
C LYS A 60 22.54 3.21 14.42
N VAL A 61 21.61 3.24 13.44
CA VAL A 61 21.78 4.03 12.22
C VAL A 61 21.61 5.51 12.57
N PRO A 62 22.56 6.39 12.20
CA PRO A 62 22.45 7.81 12.46
C PRO A 62 21.25 8.42 11.72
N ASN A 63 20.43 9.15 12.45
CA ASN A 63 19.30 9.93 11.95
C ASN A 63 19.29 11.32 12.59
N GLU A 64 18.64 12.29 11.97
CA GLU A 64 18.52 13.66 12.51
C GLU A 64 17.42 13.75 13.59
N TYR A 65 16.69 12.66 13.83
CA TYR A 65 15.62 12.50 14.84
C TYR A 65 15.88 11.26 15.68
N PRO A 66 15.30 11.16 16.89
CA PRO A 66 15.42 9.97 17.75
C PRO A 66 14.79 8.75 17.08
N VAL A 67 15.43 7.59 17.23
CA VAL A 67 14.93 6.31 16.69
C VAL A 67 14.64 5.35 17.84
N PHE A 68 13.43 4.84 17.90
CA PHE A 68 12.95 3.87 18.89
C PHE A 68 12.87 2.47 18.27
N GLU A 69 13.08 1.45 19.08
CA GLU A 69 13.10 0.05 18.62
C GLU A 69 11.69 -0.45 18.22
N ASN A 70 10.67 0.03 18.89
CA ASN A 70 9.25 -0.27 18.63
C ASN A 70 8.39 0.96 18.91
N ILE A 71 7.16 0.96 18.38
CA ILE A 71 6.25 2.12 18.48
C ILE A 71 5.79 2.35 19.92
N GLY A 72 5.67 1.30 20.75
CA GLY A 72 5.27 1.40 22.15
C GLY A 72 6.31 2.10 23.03
N ALA A 73 7.58 2.12 22.61
CA ALA A 73 8.65 2.86 23.31
C ALA A 73 8.74 4.34 22.91
N CYS A 74 7.99 4.76 21.88
CA CYS A 74 8.00 6.13 21.40
C CYS A 74 7.08 7.01 22.26
N ASP A 75 7.66 7.99 22.93
CA ASP A 75 7.01 9.00 23.77
C ASP A 75 6.83 10.36 23.05
N VAL A 76 7.21 10.43 21.76
CA VAL A 76 7.15 11.66 20.98
C VAL A 76 5.75 11.84 20.40
N GLU A 77 5.16 13.02 20.62
CA GLU A 77 3.88 13.39 20.03
C GLU A 77 4.01 13.69 18.54
N ALA A 78 3.06 13.18 17.74
CA ALA A 78 3.01 13.39 16.31
C ALA A 78 1.58 13.53 15.80
N ASP A 79 1.41 14.19 14.66
CA ASP A 79 0.14 14.37 13.97
C ASP A 79 -0.20 13.19 13.05
N VAL A 80 0.82 12.43 12.61
CA VAL A 80 0.65 11.30 11.69
C VAL A 80 1.81 10.30 11.80
N ILE A 81 1.52 9.03 11.53
CA ILE A 81 2.55 8.00 11.36
C ILE A 81 2.57 7.59 9.87
N ILE A 82 3.77 7.55 9.27
CA ILE A 82 3.99 7.03 7.93
C ILE A 82 4.67 5.66 8.08
N ASP A 83 3.99 4.59 7.63
CA ASP A 83 4.46 3.22 7.83
C ASP A 83 4.90 2.55 6.52
N PHE A 84 6.18 2.21 6.46
CA PHE A 84 6.80 1.34 5.45
C PHE A 84 7.62 0.24 6.13
N SER A 85 7.06 -0.41 7.13
CA SER A 85 7.72 -1.45 7.91
C SER A 85 7.44 -2.86 7.34
N ASN A 86 6.96 -3.76 8.16
CA ASN A 86 6.60 -5.12 7.78
C ASN A 86 5.32 -5.58 8.49
N ALA A 87 4.67 -6.62 7.96
CA ALA A 87 3.40 -7.12 8.48
C ALA A 87 3.43 -7.54 9.96
N ALA A 88 4.59 -8.00 10.46
CA ALA A 88 4.71 -8.41 11.86
C ALA A 88 4.58 -7.24 12.86
N ALA A 89 4.81 -6.00 12.42
CA ALA A 89 4.68 -4.81 13.25
C ALA A 89 3.29 -4.14 13.16
N ALA A 90 2.45 -4.57 12.22
CA ALA A 90 1.18 -3.89 11.92
C ALA A 90 0.20 -3.92 13.09
N ASP A 91 0.15 -5.01 13.86
CA ASP A 91 -0.78 -5.16 14.98
C ASP A 91 -0.48 -4.19 16.12
N GLU A 92 0.79 -4.03 16.46
CA GLU A 92 1.24 -3.10 17.50
C GLU A 92 1.04 -1.65 17.03
N LEU A 93 1.37 -1.35 15.79
CA LEU A 93 1.18 -0.04 15.18
C LEU A 93 -0.30 0.39 15.22
N LEU A 94 -1.22 -0.46 14.76
CA LEU A 94 -2.64 -0.16 14.75
C LEU A 94 -3.20 0.04 16.18
N GLY A 95 -2.73 -0.79 17.13
CA GLY A 95 -3.07 -0.63 18.54
C GLY A 95 -2.66 0.74 19.08
N TYR A 96 -1.42 1.15 18.82
CA TYR A 96 -0.88 2.46 19.20
C TYR A 96 -1.67 3.61 18.56
N CYS A 97 -1.94 3.52 17.25
CA CYS A 97 -2.71 4.55 16.54
C CYS A 97 -4.09 4.77 17.16
N VAL A 98 -4.78 3.70 17.53
CA VAL A 98 -6.10 3.77 18.17
C VAL A 98 -5.99 4.32 19.59
N GLU A 99 -5.01 3.89 20.38
CA GLU A 99 -4.81 4.34 21.76
C GLU A 99 -4.47 5.83 21.83
N LYS A 100 -3.52 6.26 20.99
CA LYS A 100 -3.02 7.64 20.97
C LYS A 100 -3.83 8.57 20.07
N GLN A 101 -4.81 8.04 19.34
CA GLN A 101 -5.63 8.80 18.36
C GLN A 101 -4.75 9.47 17.27
N VAL A 102 -3.67 8.81 16.85
CA VAL A 102 -2.75 9.29 15.82
C VAL A 102 -3.09 8.64 14.48
N PRO A 103 -3.42 9.42 13.43
CA PRO A 103 -3.63 8.94 12.07
C PRO A 103 -2.43 8.17 11.51
N VAL A 104 -2.69 7.22 10.59
CA VAL A 104 -1.63 6.43 9.96
C VAL A 104 -1.77 6.32 8.45
N VAL A 105 -0.65 6.48 7.75
CA VAL A 105 -0.48 6.13 6.33
C VAL A 105 0.19 4.76 6.28
N LEU A 106 -0.61 3.71 6.14
CA LEU A 106 -0.20 2.31 6.20
C LEU A 106 0.17 1.79 4.81
N CYS A 107 1.47 1.70 4.52
CA CYS A 107 1.99 1.22 3.23
C CYS A 107 2.60 -0.18 3.32
N THR A 108 2.62 -0.79 4.50
CA THR A 108 3.06 -2.18 4.69
C THR A 108 2.22 -3.14 3.87
N THR A 109 2.88 -4.03 3.15
CA THR A 109 2.27 -5.08 2.32
C THR A 109 2.33 -6.45 3.01
N GLY A 110 1.59 -7.43 2.49
CA GLY A 110 1.60 -8.80 3.00
C GLY A 110 0.86 -8.98 4.33
N LEU A 111 -0.11 -8.13 4.63
CA LEU A 111 -0.98 -8.28 5.79
C LEU A 111 -1.88 -9.51 5.63
N SER A 112 -2.09 -10.25 6.74
CA SER A 112 -3.04 -11.36 6.79
C SER A 112 -4.50 -10.86 6.75
N GLU A 113 -5.45 -11.78 6.54
CA GLU A 113 -6.89 -11.44 6.56
C GLU A 113 -7.31 -10.89 7.93
N GLU A 114 -6.77 -11.44 9.03
CA GLU A 114 -7.03 -10.94 10.38
C GLU A 114 -6.47 -9.52 10.57
N GLN A 115 -5.28 -9.25 10.03
CA GLN A 115 -4.69 -7.91 10.06
C GLN A 115 -5.47 -6.92 9.21
N LEU A 116 -5.98 -7.34 8.05
CA LEU A 116 -6.85 -6.51 7.22
C LEU A 116 -8.16 -6.16 7.94
N ALA A 117 -8.80 -7.12 8.61
CA ALA A 117 -9.98 -6.88 9.45
C ALA A 117 -9.65 -5.89 10.59
N LYS A 118 -8.47 -6.00 11.20
CA LYS A 118 -8.02 -5.06 12.25
C LYS A 118 -7.78 -3.66 11.71
N VAL A 119 -7.30 -3.52 10.47
CA VAL A 119 -7.20 -2.21 9.79
C VAL A 119 -8.59 -1.57 9.68
N GLU A 120 -9.60 -2.32 9.24
CA GLU A 120 -10.97 -1.82 9.11
C GLU A 120 -11.57 -1.40 10.46
N GLU A 121 -11.36 -2.19 11.52
CA GLU A 121 -11.81 -1.86 12.87
C GLU A 121 -11.09 -0.63 13.44
N SER A 122 -9.79 -0.48 13.17
CA SER A 122 -9.01 0.69 13.57
C SER A 122 -9.47 1.94 12.82
N ALA A 123 -9.79 1.81 11.53
CA ALA A 123 -10.26 2.92 10.70
C ALA A 123 -11.62 3.51 11.16
N LYS A 124 -12.39 2.78 11.97
CA LYS A 124 -13.60 3.30 12.64
C LYS A 124 -13.29 4.24 13.81
N LYS A 125 -12.05 4.25 14.32
CA LYS A 125 -11.62 4.95 15.53
C LYS A 125 -10.60 6.03 15.26
N VAL A 126 -9.77 5.87 14.23
CA VAL A 126 -8.70 6.79 13.84
C VAL A 126 -8.57 6.80 12.32
N ALA A 127 -8.13 7.89 11.71
CA ALA A 127 -7.96 7.94 10.26
C ALA A 127 -6.83 7.00 9.81
N VAL A 128 -7.14 6.09 8.89
CA VAL A 128 -6.19 5.14 8.30
C VAL A 128 -6.24 5.27 6.78
N LEU A 129 -5.12 5.69 6.17
CA LEU A 129 -4.92 5.62 4.73
C LEU A 129 -4.10 4.36 4.42
N LYS A 130 -4.74 3.31 3.93
CA LYS A 130 -4.04 2.09 3.49
C LYS A 130 -3.76 2.14 1.99
N SER A 131 -2.49 2.01 1.60
CA SER A 131 -2.10 1.91 0.19
C SER A 131 -0.87 1.04 0.01
N ALA A 132 -1.00 -0.04 -0.75
CA ALA A 132 0.12 -0.93 -1.09
C ALA A 132 1.08 -0.31 -2.13
N ASN A 133 0.64 0.73 -2.84
CA ASN A 133 1.44 1.40 -3.86
C ASN A 133 1.07 2.89 -3.96
N MET A 134 2.02 3.76 -3.67
CA MET A 134 1.87 5.21 -3.72
C MET A 134 2.28 5.81 -5.07
N SER A 135 2.65 4.98 -6.07
CA SER A 135 3.00 5.47 -7.41
C SER A 135 1.79 6.09 -8.09
N LEU A 136 1.91 7.35 -8.49
CA LEU A 136 0.90 8.05 -9.29
C LEU A 136 0.59 7.28 -10.59
N GLY A 137 1.63 6.76 -11.27
CA GLY A 137 1.48 5.99 -12.50
C GLY A 137 0.70 4.69 -12.30
N ILE A 138 0.96 3.95 -11.23
CA ILE A 138 0.21 2.73 -10.92
C ILE A 138 -1.24 3.05 -10.57
N ASN A 139 -1.49 4.07 -9.77
CA ASN A 139 -2.86 4.46 -9.40
C ASN A 139 -3.67 4.96 -10.62
N LEU A 140 -3.03 5.70 -11.54
CA LEU A 140 -3.65 6.07 -12.80
C LEU A 140 -3.94 4.83 -13.66
N LEU A 141 -3.01 3.88 -13.74
CA LEU A 141 -3.18 2.64 -14.50
C LEU A 141 -4.34 1.79 -13.95
N LEU A 142 -4.48 1.67 -12.62
CA LEU A 142 -5.63 1.01 -11.98
C LEU A 142 -6.95 1.60 -12.51
N LYS A 143 -7.07 2.92 -12.54
CA LYS A 143 -8.27 3.60 -13.02
C LYS A 143 -8.53 3.37 -14.52
N ILE A 144 -7.50 3.49 -15.36
CA ILE A 144 -7.59 3.25 -16.80
C ILE A 144 -8.05 1.81 -17.08
N LEU A 145 -7.48 0.84 -16.36
CA LEU A 145 -7.84 -0.57 -16.51
C LEU A 145 -9.28 -0.86 -16.11
N GLN A 146 -9.80 -0.23 -15.07
CA GLN A 146 -11.22 -0.35 -14.72
C GLN A 146 -12.13 0.14 -15.86
N ASP A 147 -11.84 1.31 -16.41
CA ASP A 147 -12.65 1.90 -17.48
C ASP A 147 -12.54 1.08 -18.78
N ALA A 148 -11.35 0.62 -19.13
CA ALA A 148 -11.13 -0.26 -20.28
C ALA A 148 -11.84 -1.62 -20.10
N THR A 149 -11.79 -2.22 -18.92
CA THR A 149 -12.42 -3.52 -18.63
C THR A 149 -13.93 -3.47 -18.83
N LYS A 150 -14.60 -2.42 -18.38
CA LYS A 150 -16.06 -2.24 -18.57
C LYS A 150 -16.51 -2.25 -20.03
N VAL A 151 -15.61 -1.87 -20.95
CA VAL A 151 -15.88 -1.84 -22.39
C VAL A 151 -15.42 -3.13 -23.06
N LEU A 152 -14.21 -3.59 -22.76
CA LEU A 152 -13.57 -4.69 -23.49
C LEU A 152 -14.04 -6.08 -23.03
N SER A 153 -14.29 -6.25 -21.71
CA SER A 153 -14.73 -7.54 -21.18
C SER A 153 -16.07 -8.01 -21.78
N PRO A 154 -17.13 -7.19 -21.83
CA PRO A 154 -18.39 -7.59 -22.49
C PRO A 154 -18.25 -7.81 -24.01
N ALA A 155 -17.24 -7.19 -24.64
CA ALA A 155 -16.93 -7.38 -26.06
C ALA A 155 -16.15 -8.67 -26.35
N GLY A 156 -15.83 -9.47 -25.32
CA GLY A 156 -15.21 -10.79 -25.46
C GLY A 156 -13.68 -10.75 -25.62
N TYR A 157 -13.03 -9.67 -25.16
CA TYR A 157 -11.56 -9.60 -25.13
C TYR A 157 -11.01 -10.39 -23.94
N ASP A 158 -9.99 -11.20 -24.19
CA ASP A 158 -9.20 -11.87 -23.16
C ASP A 158 -8.27 -10.87 -22.46
N ILE A 159 -8.02 -11.10 -21.19
CA ILE A 159 -7.14 -10.27 -20.37
C ILE A 159 -5.95 -11.11 -19.90
N GLU A 160 -4.74 -10.64 -20.20
CA GLU A 160 -3.51 -11.22 -19.72
C GLU A 160 -2.64 -10.15 -19.07
N LEU A 161 -2.10 -10.45 -17.88
CA LEU A 161 -1.13 -9.62 -17.19
C LEU A 161 0.23 -10.30 -17.18
N VAL A 162 1.23 -9.64 -17.74
CA VAL A 162 2.60 -10.12 -17.75
C VAL A 162 3.49 -9.13 -17.05
N GLU A 163 4.21 -9.60 -16.02
CA GLU A 163 5.15 -8.78 -15.28
C GLU A 163 6.59 -9.26 -15.45
N LYS A 164 7.53 -8.31 -15.46
CA LYS A 164 8.97 -8.58 -15.52
C LYS A 164 9.66 -7.86 -14.37
N HIS A 165 10.51 -8.60 -13.65
CA HIS A 165 11.26 -8.07 -12.52
C HIS A 165 12.70 -8.54 -12.55
N HIS A 166 13.58 -7.82 -11.84
CA HIS A 166 14.95 -8.24 -11.59
C HIS A 166 15.00 -9.58 -10.81
N ASN A 167 16.13 -10.26 -10.88
CA ASN A 167 16.33 -11.59 -10.30
C ASN A 167 16.29 -11.67 -8.76
N GLN A 168 16.33 -10.54 -8.07
CA GLN A 168 16.29 -10.47 -6.60
C GLN A 168 14.88 -10.33 -6.03
N LYS A 169 13.84 -10.23 -6.87
CA LYS A 169 12.46 -10.16 -6.40
C LYS A 169 12.00 -11.52 -5.89
N LEU A 170 11.56 -11.57 -4.64
CA LEU A 170 11.17 -12.80 -3.94
C LEU A 170 9.73 -13.25 -4.24
N ASP A 171 8.80 -12.30 -4.24
CA ASP A 171 7.37 -12.56 -4.46
C ASP A 171 7.00 -12.63 -5.95
N ALA A 172 6.13 -13.56 -6.30
CA ALA A 172 5.48 -13.68 -7.60
C ALA A 172 4.13 -14.41 -7.45
N PRO A 173 3.02 -13.80 -7.92
CA PRO A 173 2.94 -12.46 -8.53
C PRO A 173 3.31 -11.35 -7.56
N SER A 174 3.70 -10.17 -8.11
CA SER A 174 3.96 -8.99 -7.28
C SER A 174 2.66 -8.43 -6.70
N GLY A 175 2.76 -7.74 -5.55
CA GLY A 175 1.61 -7.04 -4.98
C GLY A 175 0.98 -6.02 -5.94
N THR A 176 1.77 -5.40 -6.80
CA THR A 176 1.28 -4.49 -7.87
C THR A 176 0.50 -5.25 -8.94
N ALA A 177 0.99 -6.42 -9.37
CA ALA A 177 0.29 -7.26 -10.35
C ALA A 177 -1.06 -7.74 -9.80
N LEU A 178 -1.10 -8.18 -8.54
CA LEU A 178 -2.34 -8.55 -7.86
C LEU A 178 -3.31 -7.37 -7.76
N ALA A 179 -2.84 -6.18 -7.37
CA ALA A 179 -3.68 -4.99 -7.28
C ALA A 179 -4.28 -4.60 -8.64
N LEU A 180 -3.51 -4.72 -9.74
CA LEU A 180 -4.03 -4.50 -11.10
C LEU A 180 -5.08 -5.56 -11.47
N ALA A 181 -4.82 -6.84 -11.15
CA ALA A 181 -5.75 -7.93 -11.38
C ALA A 181 -7.06 -7.76 -10.62
N ASP A 182 -6.98 -7.41 -9.32
CA ASP A 182 -8.14 -7.17 -8.47
C ASP A 182 -8.98 -6.00 -8.99
N SER A 183 -8.32 -4.90 -9.41
CA SER A 183 -8.99 -3.73 -9.98
C SER A 183 -9.74 -4.04 -11.27
N ILE A 184 -9.17 -4.88 -12.14
CA ILE A 184 -9.81 -5.38 -13.36
C ILE A 184 -11.01 -6.26 -12.99
N ASN A 185 -10.83 -7.20 -12.06
CA ASN A 185 -11.87 -8.15 -11.67
C ASN A 185 -13.05 -7.46 -10.99
N GLU A 186 -12.78 -6.47 -10.13
CA GLU A 186 -13.81 -5.63 -9.53
C GLU A 186 -14.64 -4.89 -10.59
N ALA A 187 -13.99 -4.33 -11.63
CA ALA A 187 -14.67 -3.66 -12.72
C ALA A 187 -15.48 -4.60 -13.63
N ALA A 188 -15.25 -5.90 -13.52
CA ALA A 188 -15.95 -6.97 -14.23
C ALA A 188 -16.86 -7.78 -13.28
N ASP A 189 -17.36 -7.19 -12.20
CA ASP A 189 -18.26 -7.83 -11.23
C ASP A 189 -17.70 -9.12 -10.61
N ASN A 190 -16.38 -9.21 -10.46
CA ASN A 190 -15.64 -10.35 -9.87
C ASN A 190 -15.87 -11.69 -10.60
N GLN A 191 -16.10 -11.63 -11.91
CA GLN A 191 -16.38 -12.83 -12.71
C GLN A 191 -15.12 -13.62 -13.11
N TYR A 192 -13.91 -13.07 -12.94
CA TYR A 192 -12.66 -13.68 -13.35
C TYR A 192 -12.02 -14.55 -12.24
N HIS A 193 -11.42 -15.66 -12.69
CA HIS A 193 -10.58 -16.51 -11.84
C HIS A 193 -9.12 -16.34 -12.25
N TYR A 194 -8.22 -16.23 -11.27
CA TYR A 194 -6.80 -16.03 -11.52
C TYR A 194 -6.12 -17.34 -11.87
N ALA A 195 -5.48 -17.38 -13.03
CA ALA A 195 -4.60 -18.45 -13.45
C ALA A 195 -3.15 -17.93 -13.48
N TYR A 196 -2.32 -18.38 -12.56
CA TYR A 196 -0.96 -17.86 -12.39
C TYR A 196 0.06 -18.44 -13.36
N ASP A 197 -0.17 -19.64 -13.86
CA ASP A 197 0.67 -20.27 -14.88
C ASP A 197 -0.14 -21.31 -15.68
N ARG A 198 -0.18 -21.14 -17.00
CA ARG A 198 -0.83 -22.07 -17.92
C ARG A 198 0.14 -22.89 -18.76
N SER A 199 1.44 -22.79 -18.54
CA SER A 199 2.45 -23.47 -19.38
C SER A 199 2.26 -24.99 -19.40
N GLN A 200 1.66 -25.57 -18.36
CA GLN A 200 1.38 -27.00 -18.22
C GLN A 200 -0.05 -27.40 -18.64
N VAL A 201 -0.91 -26.44 -18.95
CA VAL A 201 -2.33 -26.70 -19.27
C VAL A 201 -2.53 -26.81 -20.75
N ARG A 202 -2.90 -28.01 -21.25
CA ARG A 202 -3.22 -28.27 -22.67
C ARG A 202 -4.73 -28.36 -22.93
N GLN A 203 -5.48 -27.36 -22.45
CA GLN A 203 -6.91 -27.25 -22.67
C GLN A 203 -7.25 -25.92 -23.35
N LYS A 204 -8.31 -25.92 -24.17
CA LYS A 204 -8.87 -24.67 -24.63
C LYS A 204 -9.38 -23.87 -23.42
N ARG A 205 -9.23 -22.54 -23.48
CA ARG A 205 -9.87 -21.66 -22.51
C ARG A 205 -11.37 -21.88 -22.57
N ASP A 206 -12.00 -21.92 -21.41
CA ASP A 206 -13.46 -21.93 -21.32
C ASP A 206 -13.94 -20.51 -21.69
N GLY A 207 -14.61 -20.34 -22.83
CA GLY A 207 -15.06 -19.05 -23.31
C GLY A 207 -16.11 -18.36 -22.42
N LYS A 208 -16.55 -19.03 -21.34
CA LYS A 208 -17.47 -18.48 -20.34
C LYS A 208 -16.77 -18.16 -19.00
N LYS A 209 -15.52 -18.57 -18.84
CA LYS A 209 -14.69 -18.26 -17.67
C LYS A 209 -13.46 -17.50 -18.17
N SER A 210 -13.51 -16.20 -18.07
CA SER A 210 -12.34 -15.37 -18.35
C SER A 210 -11.27 -15.69 -17.33
N GLU A 211 -10.28 -16.46 -17.72
CA GLU A 211 -9.11 -16.77 -16.89
C GLU A 211 -8.12 -15.61 -17.02
N PHE A 212 -7.83 -15.00 -15.90
CA PHE A 212 -6.80 -13.97 -15.82
C PHE A 212 -5.45 -14.64 -15.62
N SER A 213 -4.58 -14.56 -16.60
CA SER A 213 -3.23 -15.13 -16.53
C SER A 213 -2.24 -14.09 -16.06
N CYS A 214 -1.61 -14.34 -14.92
CA CYS A 214 -0.50 -13.54 -14.42
C CYS A 214 0.78 -14.38 -14.50
N THR A 215 1.65 -14.09 -15.46
CA THR A 215 2.88 -14.84 -15.68
C THR A 215 4.09 -13.98 -15.34
N ARG A 216 4.94 -14.49 -14.45
CA ARG A 216 6.27 -13.91 -14.23
C ARG A 216 7.24 -14.48 -15.25
N ARG A 217 7.85 -13.63 -16.05
CA ARG A 217 8.97 -14.01 -16.95
C ARG A 217 10.30 -13.68 -16.28
N ASN A 218 11.06 -14.70 -15.90
CA ASN A 218 12.45 -14.56 -15.47
C ASN A 218 13.33 -14.46 -16.72
N ASP A 219 13.42 -13.29 -17.33
CA ASP A 219 14.43 -13.05 -18.34
C ASP A 219 15.78 -12.85 -17.63
N ARG A 220 16.69 -13.80 -17.80
CA ARG A 220 18.10 -13.57 -17.49
C ARG A 220 18.58 -12.49 -18.45
N TRP A 221 18.76 -11.28 -17.94
CA TRP A 221 19.55 -10.29 -18.65
C TRP A 221 20.98 -10.83 -18.70
N ARG A 222 21.39 -11.28 -19.88
CA ARG A 222 22.82 -11.46 -20.14
C ARG A 222 23.40 -10.06 -20.28
N SER A 223 24.27 -9.71 -19.32
CA SER A 223 25.20 -8.57 -19.42
C SER A 223 26.12 -8.74 -20.62
#